data_47b313748503b9827f0c4c92d88abb3e
#
_entry.id   47b313748503b9827f0c4c92d88abb3e
#
_cell.length_a   1.000
_cell.length_b   1.000
_cell.length_c   1.000
_cell.angle_alpha   90.00
_cell.angle_beta   90.00
_cell.angle_gamma   90.00
#
_symmetry.space_group_name_H-M   'P 1'
#
loop_
_entity.id
_entity.type
_entity.pdbx_description
1 polymer ?
#
loop_
_entity_poly.entity_id
_entity_poly.type
_entity_poly.pdbx_seq_one_letter_code
_entity_poly.pdbx_strand_id
1 'polypeptide(L)'
;MSAKSLRSESLQDVIFNGSDSRKPVSHCSVELSFDNSENFLGGEYLKFDEVSVKREMGRDGQSTYFINNAVARRRDVQDLFLGTGLGGNSYAIIEQGIISSLVGAKPEELRSYVEEAAGISKYKERKRETESRIRRTSENISRLKDLEDEVKRSIRRLKAEA
;
A
#
# COMPACT_ATOMS: atom_id res chain seq x y z
N MET A 1 -3.56 9.69 2.10
CA MET A 1 -4.01 11.11 2.14
C MET A 1 -3.22 11.91 1.11
N SER A 2 -3.87 12.76 0.38
CA SER A 2 -3.24 13.68 -0.57
C SER A 2 -3.10 15.07 0.08
N ALA A 3 -2.22 15.94 -0.46
CA ALA A 3 -2.12 17.34 -0.01
C ALA A 3 -3.49 18.07 -0.09
N LYS A 4 -4.28 17.73 -1.12
CA LYS A 4 -5.62 18.29 -1.30
C LYS A 4 -6.58 18.01 -0.13
N SER A 5 -6.48 16.81 0.49
CA SER A 5 -7.29 16.48 1.68
C SER A 5 -6.93 17.33 2.90
N LEU A 6 -5.71 17.86 2.94
CA LEU A 6 -5.22 18.73 4.01
C LEU A 6 -5.39 20.22 3.70
N ARG A 7 -6.04 20.59 2.58
CA ARG A 7 -6.19 21.95 2.09
C ARG A 7 -4.86 22.69 1.92
N SER A 8 -3.78 21.95 1.60
CA SER A 8 -2.46 22.50 1.34
C SER A 8 -2.01 22.18 -0.09
N GLU A 9 -1.12 22.97 -0.63
CA GLU A 9 -0.56 22.78 -1.97
C GLU A 9 0.40 21.61 -1.99
N SER A 10 1.16 21.45 -0.91
CA SER A 10 2.15 20.39 -0.73
C SER A 10 1.97 19.67 0.60
N LEU A 11 2.35 18.37 0.64
CA LEU A 11 2.43 17.64 1.90
C LEU A 11 3.49 18.20 2.86
N GLN A 12 4.49 18.91 2.34
CA GLN A 12 5.54 19.55 3.14
C GLN A 12 5.01 20.72 3.99
N ASP A 13 3.86 21.29 3.60
CA ASP A 13 3.22 22.41 4.32
C ASP A 13 2.73 22.03 5.71
N VAL A 14 2.62 20.71 6.00
CA VAL A 14 2.30 20.24 7.35
C VAL A 14 3.50 20.30 8.31
N ILE A 15 4.72 20.50 7.78
CA ILE A 15 5.92 20.64 8.59
C ILE A 15 5.99 22.08 9.08
N PHE A 16 6.08 22.27 10.40
CA PHE A 16 6.13 23.59 11.00
C PHE A 16 7.31 24.43 10.46
N ASN A 17 7.00 25.56 9.83
CA ASN A 17 7.97 26.43 9.17
C ASN A 17 8.57 27.49 10.12
N GLY A 18 8.24 27.47 11.39
CA GLY A 18 8.68 28.43 12.36
C GLY A 18 7.66 29.53 12.60
N SER A 19 7.90 30.30 13.63
CA SER A 19 7.18 31.55 14.00
C SER A 19 8.19 32.55 14.55
N ASP A 20 7.73 33.73 14.93
CA ASP A 20 8.58 34.75 15.53
C ASP A 20 9.33 34.27 16.79
N SER A 21 8.77 33.29 17.50
CA SER A 21 9.32 32.75 18.75
C SER A 21 9.89 31.33 18.64
N ARG A 22 9.65 30.61 17.54
CA ARG A 22 10.06 29.21 17.38
C ARG A 22 10.76 28.98 16.05
N LYS A 23 11.85 28.19 16.10
CA LYS A 23 12.59 27.80 14.90
C LYS A 23 11.79 26.76 14.08
N PRO A 24 11.98 26.74 12.75
CA PRO A 24 11.41 25.70 11.90
C PRO A 24 11.94 24.31 12.30
N VAL A 25 11.13 23.28 12.13
CA VAL A 25 11.51 21.88 12.35
C VAL A 25 11.85 21.19 11.03
N SER A 26 12.66 20.13 11.09
CA SER A 26 13.13 19.41 9.91
C SER A 26 12.15 18.34 9.41
N HIS A 27 11.28 17.84 10.28
CA HIS A 27 10.37 16.74 9.98
C HIS A 27 9.08 16.87 10.77
N CYS A 28 8.08 16.14 10.34
CA CYS A 28 6.85 15.90 11.11
C CYS A 28 6.57 14.39 11.17
N SER A 29 5.85 13.98 12.19
CA SER A 29 5.40 12.59 12.32
C SER A 29 3.97 12.53 12.81
N VAL A 30 3.27 11.47 12.42
CA VAL A 30 1.97 11.09 12.94
C VAL A 30 2.02 9.62 13.29
N GLU A 31 1.55 9.28 14.47
CA GLU A 31 1.46 7.91 14.97
C GLU A 31 0.03 7.64 15.41
N LEU A 32 -0.46 6.46 15.06
CA LEU A 32 -1.77 5.96 15.44
C LEU A 32 -1.56 4.62 16.13
N SER A 33 -2.08 4.47 17.34
CA SER A 33 -2.12 3.21 18.07
C SER A 33 -3.51 2.59 17.97
N PHE A 34 -3.55 1.31 17.70
CA PHE A 34 -4.76 0.51 17.54
C PHE A 34 -4.77 -0.58 18.61
N ASP A 35 -5.86 -0.68 19.32
CA ASP A 35 -6.15 -1.84 20.17
C ASP A 35 -6.40 -3.06 19.28
N ASN A 36 -5.65 -4.12 19.52
CA ASN A 36 -5.72 -5.37 18.78
C ASN A 36 -6.02 -6.57 19.70
N SER A 37 -6.51 -6.32 20.91
CA SER A 37 -6.88 -7.35 21.89
C SER A 37 -7.88 -8.38 21.36
N GLU A 38 -8.73 -7.99 20.41
CA GLU A 38 -9.65 -8.86 19.68
C GLU A 38 -9.03 -9.51 18.43
N ASN A 39 -7.72 -9.35 18.21
CA ASN A 39 -7.01 -9.90 17.04
C ASN A 39 -7.56 -9.44 15.69
N PHE A 40 -8.07 -8.22 15.62
CA PHE A 40 -8.65 -7.63 14.42
C PHE A 40 -7.62 -7.48 13.29
N LEU A 41 -6.39 -7.11 13.64
CA LEU A 41 -5.25 -7.09 12.73
C LEU A 41 -4.62 -8.47 12.68
N GLY A 42 -4.90 -9.22 11.63
CA GLY A 42 -4.44 -10.59 11.45
C GLY A 42 -2.96 -10.73 11.09
N GLY A 43 -2.51 -11.97 10.85
CA GLY A 43 -1.16 -12.27 10.39
C GLY A 43 -0.12 -12.23 11.51
N GLU A 44 1.02 -11.60 11.27
CA GLU A 44 2.11 -11.50 12.25
C GLU A 44 1.78 -10.59 13.46
N TYR A 45 0.70 -9.79 13.35
CA TYR A 45 0.27 -8.87 14.40
C TYR A 45 -0.67 -9.49 15.43
N LEU A 46 -1.10 -10.75 15.25
CA LEU A 46 -1.95 -11.49 16.20
C LEU A 46 -1.35 -11.61 17.61
N LYS A 47 -0.03 -11.52 17.74
CA LYS A 47 0.68 -11.64 19.02
C LYS A 47 0.80 -10.31 19.78
N PHE A 48 0.27 -9.23 19.26
CA PHE A 48 0.35 -7.92 19.86
C PHE A 48 -1.05 -7.42 20.20
N ASP A 49 -1.27 -7.05 21.45
CA ASP A 49 -2.51 -6.46 21.94
C ASP A 49 -2.68 -5.00 21.45
N GLU A 50 -1.56 -4.36 21.11
CA GLU A 50 -1.53 -3.01 20.55
C GLU A 50 -0.61 -2.99 19.32
N VAL A 51 -1.07 -2.32 18.26
CA VAL A 51 -0.28 -2.11 17.05
C VAL A 51 -0.21 -0.63 16.75
N SER A 52 1.02 -0.08 16.73
CA SER A 52 1.24 1.31 16.34
C SER A 52 1.68 1.39 14.88
N VAL A 53 1.16 2.40 14.19
CA VAL A 53 1.55 2.76 12.82
C VAL A 53 1.98 4.21 12.81
N LYS A 54 3.24 4.46 12.46
CA LYS A 54 3.83 5.79 12.39
C LYS A 54 4.24 6.11 10.96
N ARG A 55 3.97 7.33 10.55
CA ARG A 55 4.55 7.95 9.36
C ARG A 55 5.36 9.15 9.76
N GLU A 56 6.58 9.21 9.28
CA GLU A 56 7.49 10.34 9.42
C GLU A 56 7.79 10.93 8.06
N MET A 57 7.81 12.25 7.94
CA MET A 57 8.08 12.93 6.68
C MET A 57 9.08 14.06 6.90
N GLY A 58 10.13 14.07 6.09
CA GLY A 58 11.15 15.12 6.04
C GLY A 58 10.82 16.24 5.04
N ARG A 59 11.57 17.33 5.12
CA ARG A 59 11.47 18.45 4.18
C ARG A 59 11.89 18.10 2.75
N ASP A 60 12.61 17.00 2.57
CA ASP A 60 12.93 16.40 1.27
C ASP A 60 11.72 15.75 0.58
N GLY A 61 10.56 15.72 1.26
CA GLY A 61 9.33 15.10 0.79
C GLY A 61 9.31 13.59 0.94
N GLN A 62 10.38 12.98 1.44
CA GLN A 62 10.42 11.54 1.67
C GLN A 62 9.60 11.18 2.91
N SER A 63 8.94 10.03 2.84
CA SER A 63 8.16 9.49 3.96
C SER A 63 8.67 8.12 4.33
N THR A 64 8.95 7.95 5.62
CA THR A 64 9.29 6.66 6.23
C THR A 64 8.09 6.18 7.05
N TYR A 65 7.81 4.90 6.96
CA TYR A 65 6.71 4.26 7.67
C TYR A 65 7.25 3.26 8.68
N PHE A 66 6.54 3.13 9.78
CA PHE A 66 6.89 2.19 10.84
C PHE A 66 5.63 1.46 11.30
N ILE A 67 5.79 0.19 11.66
CA ILE A 67 4.78 -0.61 12.36
C ILE A 67 5.47 -1.15 13.62
N ASN A 68 4.90 -0.87 14.80
CA ASN A 68 5.51 -1.21 16.09
C ASN A 68 6.99 -0.80 16.18
N ASN A 69 7.29 0.43 15.77
CA ASN A 69 8.65 1.01 15.69
C ASN A 69 9.62 0.33 14.70
N ALA A 70 9.22 -0.73 14.01
CA ALA A 70 10.01 -1.33 12.95
C ALA A 70 9.74 -0.63 11.61
N VAL A 71 10.79 -0.34 10.84
CA VAL A 71 10.65 0.25 9.50
C VAL A 71 9.84 -0.69 8.61
N ALA A 72 8.81 -0.14 7.99
CA ALA A 72 7.89 -0.86 7.14
C ALA A 72 7.78 -0.18 5.76
N ARG A 73 7.39 -0.92 4.76
CA ARG A 73 7.07 -0.36 3.45
C ARG A 73 5.66 0.26 3.49
N ARG A 74 5.47 1.32 2.71
CA ARG A 74 4.13 1.91 2.53
C ARG A 74 3.05 0.86 2.23
N ARG A 75 3.43 -0.16 1.45
CA ARG A 75 2.53 -1.25 1.08
C ARG A 75 2.14 -2.10 2.28
N ASP A 76 3.09 -2.45 3.16
CA ASP A 76 2.81 -3.27 4.35
C ASP A 76 1.81 -2.55 5.25
N VAL A 77 1.93 -1.21 5.38
CA VAL A 77 0.94 -0.38 6.08
C VAL A 77 -0.42 -0.40 5.38
N GLN A 78 -0.46 -0.32 4.05
CA GLN A 78 -1.72 -0.40 3.31
C GLN A 78 -2.38 -1.77 3.48
N ASP A 79 -1.61 -2.85 3.40
CA ASP A 79 -2.10 -4.22 3.56
C ASP A 79 -2.64 -4.49 4.97
N LEU A 80 -2.04 -3.86 5.99
CA LEU A 80 -2.52 -3.91 7.37
C LEU A 80 -3.96 -3.39 7.49
N PHE A 81 -4.30 -2.32 6.75
CA PHE A 81 -5.61 -1.67 6.81
C PHE A 81 -6.63 -2.22 5.81
N LEU A 82 -6.25 -3.15 4.93
CA LEU A 82 -7.21 -3.75 3.99
C LEU A 82 -8.26 -4.59 4.71
N GLY A 83 -9.51 -4.26 4.49
CA GLY A 83 -10.67 -4.94 5.09
C GLY A 83 -10.96 -4.52 6.53
N THR A 84 -10.27 -3.49 7.06
CA THR A 84 -10.53 -2.93 8.39
C THR A 84 -11.48 -1.72 8.37
N GLY A 85 -11.85 -1.26 7.18
CA GLY A 85 -12.59 -0.01 7.02
C GLY A 85 -11.74 1.26 7.15
N LEU A 86 -10.44 1.12 7.42
CA LEU A 86 -9.48 2.22 7.52
C LEU A 86 -8.59 2.33 6.26
N GLY A 87 -8.85 1.50 5.25
CA GLY A 87 -8.13 1.48 3.97
C GLY A 87 -8.38 2.69 3.08
N GLY A 88 -7.96 2.60 1.82
CA GLY A 88 -8.04 3.71 0.86
C GLY A 88 -9.47 4.19 0.53
N ASN A 89 -10.46 3.29 0.59
CA ASN A 89 -11.89 3.59 0.49
C ASN A 89 -12.54 3.46 1.87
N SER A 90 -11.99 4.17 2.84
CA SER A 90 -12.41 4.13 4.23
C SER A 90 -13.88 4.52 4.38
N TYR A 91 -14.61 3.71 5.15
CA TYR A 91 -15.93 4.05 5.65
C TYR A 91 -15.92 4.37 7.16
N ALA A 92 -14.84 4.03 7.86
CA ALA A 92 -14.68 4.33 9.28
C ALA A 92 -14.28 5.79 9.53
N ILE A 93 -13.64 6.44 8.55
CA ILE A 93 -13.27 7.86 8.60
C ILE A 93 -13.92 8.55 7.40
N ILE A 94 -14.91 9.37 7.66
CA ILE A 94 -15.63 10.13 6.63
C ILE A 94 -15.05 11.54 6.56
N GLU A 95 -14.30 11.82 5.49
CA GLU A 95 -13.79 13.17 5.23
C GLU A 95 -14.92 14.11 4.80
N GLN A 96 -14.72 15.41 5.00
CA GLN A 96 -15.67 16.44 4.56
C GLN A 96 -15.86 16.37 3.02
N GLY A 97 -17.08 16.27 2.58
CA GLY A 97 -17.43 16.19 1.16
C GLY A 97 -17.59 14.77 0.61
N ILE A 98 -17.13 13.72 1.32
CA ILE A 98 -17.32 12.33 0.85
C ILE A 98 -18.80 11.99 0.75
N ILE A 99 -19.63 12.39 1.69
CA ILE A 99 -21.08 12.11 1.64
C ILE A 99 -21.70 12.72 0.38
N SER A 100 -21.38 13.96 0.06
CA SER A 100 -21.88 14.59 -1.15
C SER A 100 -21.42 13.92 -2.43
N SER A 101 -20.17 13.43 -2.45
CA SER A 101 -19.64 12.68 -3.57
C SER A 101 -20.29 11.30 -3.72
N LEU A 102 -20.60 10.64 -2.59
CA LEU A 102 -21.28 9.34 -2.60
C LEU A 102 -22.73 9.43 -3.09
N VAL A 103 -23.44 10.50 -2.76
CA VAL A 103 -24.81 10.74 -3.26
C VAL A 103 -24.86 10.87 -4.78
N GLY A 104 -23.81 11.46 -5.39
CA GLY A 104 -23.68 11.59 -6.84
C GLY A 104 -22.83 10.49 -7.51
N ALA A 105 -22.35 9.51 -6.76
CA ALA A 105 -21.41 8.51 -7.25
C ALA A 105 -22.07 7.51 -8.19
N LYS A 106 -21.29 7.02 -9.14
CA LYS A 106 -21.71 5.95 -10.06
C LYS A 106 -21.78 4.61 -9.30
N PRO A 107 -22.60 3.65 -9.78
CA PRO A 107 -22.72 2.33 -9.14
C PRO A 107 -21.37 1.61 -8.93
N GLU A 108 -20.41 1.78 -9.87
CA GLU A 108 -19.08 1.19 -9.78
C GLU A 108 -18.26 1.76 -8.63
N GLU A 109 -18.42 3.04 -8.32
CA GLU A 109 -17.75 3.72 -7.20
C GLU A 109 -18.36 3.26 -5.87
N LEU A 110 -19.70 3.23 -5.79
CA LEU A 110 -20.43 2.72 -4.62
C LEU A 110 -20.06 1.26 -4.31
N ARG A 111 -19.89 0.46 -5.36
CA ARG A 111 -19.49 -0.93 -5.23
C ARG A 111 -18.18 -1.08 -4.46
N SER A 112 -17.19 -0.19 -4.66
CA SER A 112 -15.91 -0.26 -3.97
C SER A 112 -16.04 -0.09 -2.46
N TYR A 113 -16.96 0.77 -2.00
CA TYR A 113 -17.25 0.95 -0.57
C TYR A 113 -17.95 -0.27 0.03
N VAL A 114 -18.90 -0.87 -0.71
CA VAL A 114 -19.58 -2.09 -0.27
C VAL A 114 -18.60 -3.26 -0.18
N GLU A 115 -17.69 -3.39 -1.14
CA GLU A 115 -16.65 -4.43 -1.15
C GLU A 115 -15.67 -4.26 0.00
N GLU A 116 -15.30 -3.02 0.35
CA GLU A 116 -14.47 -2.73 1.51
C GLU A 116 -15.20 -3.09 2.81
N ALA A 117 -16.47 -2.68 2.96
CA ALA A 117 -17.28 -3.01 4.11
C ALA A 117 -17.50 -4.52 4.28
N ALA A 118 -17.56 -5.26 3.18
CA ALA A 118 -17.66 -6.72 3.16
C ALA A 118 -16.29 -7.43 3.37
N GLY A 119 -15.18 -6.70 3.54
CA GLY A 119 -13.84 -7.26 3.71
C GLY A 119 -13.27 -7.96 2.46
N ILE A 120 -13.88 -7.74 1.30
CA ILE A 120 -13.50 -8.41 0.04
C ILE A 120 -12.25 -7.78 -0.57
N SER A 121 -11.95 -6.53 -0.28
CA SER A 121 -10.84 -5.76 -0.86
C SER A 121 -9.49 -6.46 -0.69
N LYS A 122 -9.24 -7.06 0.48
CA LYS A 122 -8.03 -7.83 0.77
C LYS A 122 -7.86 -9.04 -0.16
N TYR A 123 -8.94 -9.76 -0.43
CA TYR A 123 -8.91 -10.92 -1.33
C TYR A 123 -8.71 -10.49 -2.79
N LYS A 124 -9.35 -9.41 -3.20
CA LYS A 124 -9.17 -8.84 -4.55
C LYS A 124 -7.73 -8.42 -4.81
N GLU A 125 -7.10 -7.73 -3.86
CA GLU A 125 -5.72 -7.31 -4.03
C GLU A 125 -4.77 -8.52 -4.08
N ARG A 126 -4.93 -9.50 -3.20
CA ARG A 126 -4.16 -10.75 -3.24
C ARG A 126 -4.34 -11.51 -4.55
N LYS A 127 -5.58 -11.57 -5.06
CA LYS A 127 -5.87 -12.19 -6.36
C LYS A 127 -5.12 -11.47 -7.48
N ARG A 128 -5.21 -10.15 -7.55
CA ARG A 128 -4.53 -9.32 -8.55
C ARG A 128 -3.01 -9.51 -8.53
N GLU A 129 -2.41 -9.61 -7.34
CA GLU A 129 -0.99 -9.89 -7.19
C GLU A 129 -0.61 -11.27 -7.70
N THR A 130 -1.41 -12.25 -7.31
CA THR A 130 -1.17 -13.64 -7.74
C THR A 130 -1.26 -13.76 -9.25
N GLU A 131 -2.27 -13.16 -9.88
CA GLU A 131 -2.41 -13.12 -11.33
C GLU A 131 -1.23 -12.42 -12.01
N SER A 132 -0.73 -11.32 -11.43
CA SER A 132 0.46 -10.62 -11.93
C SER A 132 1.71 -11.49 -11.83
N ARG A 133 1.89 -12.21 -10.71
CA ARG A 133 3.01 -13.16 -10.52
C ARG A 133 2.94 -14.30 -11.52
N ILE A 134 1.77 -14.89 -11.70
CA ILE A 134 1.55 -15.99 -12.67
C ILE A 134 1.94 -15.53 -14.07
N ARG A 135 1.48 -14.35 -14.49
CA ARG A 135 1.81 -13.79 -15.81
C ARG A 135 3.32 -13.64 -15.99
N ARG A 136 4.02 -13.00 -15.04
CA ARG A 136 5.47 -12.82 -15.09
C ARG A 136 6.22 -14.15 -15.14
N THR A 137 5.75 -15.12 -14.35
CA THR A 137 6.35 -16.46 -14.33
C THR A 137 6.14 -17.17 -15.67
N SER A 138 4.97 -17.06 -16.28
CA SER A 138 4.67 -17.60 -17.59
C SER A 138 5.59 -17.00 -18.69
N GLU A 139 5.78 -15.69 -18.66
CA GLU A 139 6.70 -14.97 -19.56
C GLU A 139 8.15 -15.46 -19.39
N ASN A 140 8.60 -15.64 -18.13
CA ASN A 140 9.94 -16.16 -17.85
C ASN A 140 10.12 -17.59 -18.32
N ILE A 141 9.11 -18.45 -18.13
CA ILE A 141 9.13 -19.84 -18.62
C ILE A 141 9.20 -19.85 -20.16
N SER A 142 8.46 -18.98 -20.82
CA SER A 142 8.55 -18.87 -22.29
C SER A 142 9.98 -18.54 -22.75
N ARG A 143 10.60 -17.52 -22.15
CA ARG A 143 11.99 -17.15 -22.45
C ARG A 143 12.98 -18.28 -22.20
N LEU A 144 12.81 -19.02 -21.10
CA LEU A 144 13.68 -20.16 -20.80
C LEU A 144 13.52 -21.29 -21.83
N LYS A 145 12.32 -21.55 -22.32
CA LYS A 145 12.08 -22.50 -23.40
C LYS A 145 12.76 -22.08 -24.71
N ASP A 146 12.67 -20.79 -25.05
CA ASP A 146 13.33 -20.25 -26.24
C ASP A 146 14.84 -20.41 -26.16
N LEU A 147 15.45 -20.14 -25.00
CA LEU A 147 16.87 -20.37 -24.74
C LEU A 147 17.25 -21.87 -24.81
N GLU A 148 16.43 -22.72 -24.21
CA GLU A 148 16.64 -24.17 -24.27
C GLU A 148 16.65 -24.67 -25.72
N ASP A 149 15.73 -24.20 -26.54
CA ASP A 149 15.64 -24.57 -27.95
C ASP A 149 16.82 -24.03 -28.77
N GLU A 150 17.31 -22.85 -28.48
CA GLU A 150 18.51 -22.27 -29.08
C GLU A 150 19.76 -23.09 -28.73
N VAL A 151 19.94 -23.42 -27.47
CA VAL A 151 21.06 -24.28 -27.01
C VAL A 151 21.00 -25.68 -27.66
N LYS A 152 19.81 -26.27 -27.72
CA LYS A 152 19.63 -27.55 -28.41
C LYS A 152 20.01 -27.48 -29.89
N ARG A 153 19.64 -26.41 -30.58
CA ARG A 153 20.04 -26.21 -31.99
C ARG A 153 21.56 -26.07 -32.13
N SER A 154 22.18 -25.27 -31.25
CA SER A 154 23.63 -25.09 -31.24
C SER A 154 24.40 -26.39 -31.00
N ILE A 155 23.95 -27.20 -30.04
CA ILE A 155 24.54 -28.53 -29.77
C ILE A 155 24.42 -29.44 -30.98
N ARG A 156 23.27 -29.48 -31.65
CA ARG A 156 23.08 -30.31 -32.86
C ARG A 156 24.03 -29.89 -33.98
N ARG A 157 24.21 -28.55 -34.16
CA ARG A 157 25.14 -28.03 -35.17
C ARG A 157 26.59 -28.44 -34.88
N LEU A 158 27.06 -28.22 -33.66
CA LEU A 158 28.41 -28.59 -33.25
C LEU A 158 28.67 -30.08 -33.34
N LYS A 159 27.68 -30.93 -33.05
CA LYS A 159 27.80 -32.39 -33.22
C LYS A 159 27.83 -32.83 -34.68
N ALA A 160 27.32 -32.03 -35.60
CA ALA A 160 27.39 -32.34 -37.02
C ALA A 160 28.69 -31.84 -37.69
N GLU A 161 29.38 -30.90 -37.06
CA GLU A 161 30.67 -30.35 -37.51
C GLU A 161 31.86 -31.15 -36.95
N ALA A 162 31.68 -31.97 -35.93
CA ALA A 162 32.68 -32.84 -35.30
C ALA A 162 32.66 -34.23 -35.91
#